data_3d7226b44ca0160d7bc8efaa1f72348a
#
_entry.id   3d7226b44ca0160d7bc8efaa1f72348a
#
_cell.length_a   1.000
_cell.length_b   1.000
_cell.length_c   1.000
_cell.angle_alpha   90.00
_cell.angle_beta   90.00
_cell.angle_gamma   90.00
#
_symmetry.space_group_name_H-M   'P 1'
#
loop_
_entity.id
_entity.type
_entity.pdbx_description
1 polymer ?
#
loop_
_entity_poly.entity_id
_entity_poly.type
_entity_poly.pdbx_seq_one_letter_code
_entity_poly.pdbx_strand_id
1 'polypeptide(L)'
;MKKIQEWIEKYLVPVINKVTSNYWFSLVADAILYIVPFSMVSAVPSLWTIARRFLTFLPDISPISQYSFGLIGLFVVFIIPYNCLNKEGKKDRSLIAGFTGIGTFMLCMNIVKTDAGNVIELSKLGAGGMFTSMFIGLMVAIIYKLMIKFSFFSEESVIPDFVKNWFDNIIAILLSLTIGYLLTHIMSIDVFALVQIIMKPITSFAQSAVGVTLIVLLQNVFYFFGISGWVFTPVTRTITQAAIAENAALVAAGGSPKYIYAYGFSRYHHIGGQGATLPLALMMLFAKSKKFKLLGRATIVPSVFNINEPLQYGAIVNNPFMFIPTVLIAIILPLFSYLWFQFGWGTINYVNFDMNFAPNAVSAFVMSGGDFRNVILICINFLIAAVIWFPFFKAADKAEMKKEQERKALKEAKKAA
;
A
#
# COMPACT_ATOMS: atom_id res chain seq x y z
N MET A 1 -17.99 -8.68 -23.19
CA MET A 1 -16.76 -9.16 -22.53
C MET A 1 -15.53 -8.96 -23.42
N LYS A 2 -15.40 -9.63 -24.60
CA LYS A 2 -14.23 -9.43 -25.49
C LYS A 2 -13.93 -7.96 -25.80
N LYS A 3 -14.93 -7.16 -26.17
CA LYS A 3 -14.75 -5.72 -26.46
C LYS A 3 -14.24 -4.92 -25.25
N ILE A 4 -14.68 -5.25 -24.02
CA ILE A 4 -14.20 -4.59 -22.79
C ILE A 4 -12.76 -5.01 -22.52
N GLN A 5 -12.44 -6.28 -22.65
CA GLN A 5 -11.09 -6.80 -22.50
C GLN A 5 -10.13 -6.14 -23.53
N GLU A 6 -10.50 -6.14 -24.82
CA GLU A 6 -9.73 -5.50 -25.87
C GLU A 6 -9.53 -3.99 -25.63
N TRP A 7 -10.55 -3.30 -25.10
CA TRP A 7 -10.45 -1.88 -24.72
C TRP A 7 -9.47 -1.68 -23.55
N ILE A 8 -9.55 -2.52 -22.51
CA ILE A 8 -8.63 -2.46 -21.35
C ILE A 8 -7.19 -2.75 -21.81
N GLU A 9 -6.98 -3.83 -22.56
CA GLU A 9 -5.66 -4.20 -23.07
C GLU A 9 -5.08 -3.12 -24.00
N LYS A 10 -5.92 -2.48 -24.80
CA LYS A 10 -5.49 -1.45 -25.75
C LYS A 10 -5.21 -0.09 -25.12
N TYR A 11 -6.01 0.33 -24.15
CA TYR A 11 -5.96 1.69 -23.63
C TYR A 11 -5.51 1.80 -22.19
N LEU A 12 -5.91 0.89 -21.29
CA LEU A 12 -5.58 0.97 -19.87
C LEU A 12 -4.25 0.30 -19.53
N VAL A 13 -4.01 -0.90 -20.04
CA VAL A 13 -2.76 -1.64 -19.77
C VAL A 13 -1.52 -0.85 -20.18
N PRO A 14 -1.45 -0.21 -21.35
CA PRO A 14 -0.30 0.61 -21.72
C PRO A 14 -0.09 1.82 -20.81
N VAL A 15 -1.16 2.47 -20.37
CA VAL A 15 -1.07 3.61 -19.42
C VAL A 15 -0.51 3.16 -18.10
N ILE A 16 -1.01 2.04 -17.54
CA ILE A 16 -0.52 1.49 -16.28
C ILE A 16 0.93 1.05 -16.40
N ASN A 17 1.26 0.30 -17.45
CA ASN A 17 2.64 -0.10 -17.70
C ASN A 17 3.56 1.12 -17.82
N LYS A 18 3.12 2.19 -18.48
CA LYS A 18 3.88 3.43 -18.59
C LYS A 18 4.10 4.09 -17.22
N VAL A 19 3.11 4.07 -16.33
CA VAL A 19 3.23 4.61 -14.98
C VAL A 19 4.12 3.72 -14.11
N THR A 20 3.87 2.42 -14.08
CA THR A 20 4.60 1.47 -13.22
C THR A 20 6.04 1.22 -13.66
N SER A 21 6.31 1.30 -14.98
CA SER A 21 7.67 1.23 -15.53
C SER A 21 8.40 2.58 -15.48
N ASN A 22 7.73 3.65 -15.05
CA ASN A 22 8.38 4.93 -14.90
C ASN A 22 9.48 4.87 -13.85
N TYR A 23 10.68 5.28 -14.22
CA TYR A 23 11.86 5.22 -13.38
C TYR A 23 11.66 5.90 -12.00
N TRP A 24 11.12 7.12 -12.01
CA TRP A 24 10.92 7.91 -10.79
C TRP A 24 9.83 7.33 -9.90
N PHE A 25 8.75 6.83 -10.52
CA PHE A 25 7.69 6.14 -9.80
C PHE A 25 8.20 4.86 -9.14
N SER A 26 9.05 4.07 -9.83
CA SER A 26 9.63 2.86 -9.25
C SER A 26 10.56 3.14 -8.07
N LEU A 27 11.29 4.27 -8.07
CA LEU A 27 12.12 4.65 -6.92
C LEU A 27 11.28 4.92 -5.66
N VAL A 28 10.15 5.62 -5.82
CA VAL A 28 9.21 5.86 -4.70
C VAL A 28 8.57 4.57 -4.25
N ALA A 29 8.13 3.72 -5.19
CA ALA A 29 7.53 2.43 -4.88
C ALA A 29 8.46 1.52 -4.08
N ASP A 30 9.73 1.42 -4.51
CA ASP A 30 10.75 0.63 -3.82
C ASP A 30 11.02 1.19 -2.41
N ALA A 31 11.09 2.52 -2.26
CA ALA A 31 11.30 3.13 -0.95
C ALA A 31 10.17 2.78 0.03
N ILE A 32 8.91 2.78 -0.44
CA ILE A 32 7.76 2.39 0.38
C ILE A 32 7.85 0.91 0.79
N LEU A 33 8.32 0.02 -0.09
CA LEU A 33 8.49 -1.40 0.24
C LEU A 33 9.58 -1.62 1.29
N TYR A 34 10.68 -0.86 1.23
CA TYR A 34 11.77 -0.97 2.21
C TYR A 34 11.38 -0.55 3.63
N ILE A 35 10.38 0.32 3.81
CA ILE A 35 9.93 0.73 5.14
C ILE A 35 8.90 -0.24 5.77
N VAL A 36 8.40 -1.24 5.04
CA VAL A 36 7.43 -2.22 5.55
C VAL A 36 7.89 -2.91 6.84
N PRO A 37 9.14 -3.40 6.99
CA PRO A 37 9.58 -4.02 8.24
C PRO A 37 9.46 -3.09 9.46
N PHE A 38 9.71 -1.79 9.29
CA PHE A 38 9.57 -0.80 10.36
C PHE A 38 8.11 -0.60 10.78
N SER A 39 7.17 -0.67 9.83
CA SER A 39 5.74 -0.66 10.17
C SER A 39 5.32 -1.93 10.89
N MET A 40 5.88 -3.09 10.53
CA MET A 40 5.63 -4.36 11.23
C MET A 40 6.14 -4.34 12.67
N VAL A 41 7.35 -3.79 12.91
CA VAL A 41 7.89 -3.64 14.26
C VAL A 41 7.00 -2.76 15.12
N SER A 42 6.45 -1.67 14.59
CA SER A 42 5.55 -0.76 15.32
C SER A 42 4.22 -1.40 15.71
N ALA A 43 3.85 -2.49 15.06
CA ALA A 43 2.66 -3.26 15.40
C ALA A 43 2.75 -3.91 16.79
N VAL A 44 3.94 -4.31 17.24
CA VAL A 44 4.14 -4.95 18.54
C VAL A 44 3.74 -4.03 19.70
N PRO A 45 4.24 -2.77 19.79
CA PRO A 45 3.75 -1.82 20.79
C PRO A 45 2.24 -1.54 20.71
N SER A 46 1.66 -1.55 19.52
CA SER A 46 0.23 -1.35 19.36
C SER A 46 -0.59 -2.48 19.97
N LEU A 47 -0.21 -3.74 19.72
CA LEU A 47 -0.82 -4.91 20.37
C LEU A 47 -0.59 -4.91 21.88
N TRP A 48 0.61 -4.56 22.33
CA TRP A 48 0.96 -4.44 23.73
C TRP A 48 0.09 -3.40 24.44
N THR A 49 -0.17 -2.27 23.82
CA THR A 49 -1.05 -1.22 24.35
C THR A 49 -2.48 -1.74 24.53
N ILE A 50 -2.97 -2.60 23.60
CA ILE A 50 -4.28 -3.25 23.78
C ILE A 50 -4.24 -4.19 24.99
N ALA A 51 -3.19 -5.01 25.12
CA ALA A 51 -3.02 -5.91 26.27
C ALA A 51 -2.94 -5.14 27.61
N ARG A 52 -2.27 -3.97 27.64
CA ARG A 52 -2.20 -3.09 28.81
C ARG A 52 -3.56 -2.59 29.33
N ARG A 53 -4.59 -2.53 28.49
CA ARG A 53 -5.94 -2.19 28.95
C ARG A 53 -6.51 -3.22 29.92
N PHE A 54 -6.06 -4.48 29.81
CA PHE A 54 -6.48 -5.59 30.66
C PHE A 54 -5.43 -5.94 31.74
N LEU A 55 -4.15 -5.69 31.43
CA LEU A 55 -3.00 -6.04 32.25
C LEU A 55 -2.22 -4.76 32.61
N THR A 56 -2.69 -4.02 33.58
CA THR A 56 -2.19 -2.67 33.92
C THR A 56 -0.76 -2.65 34.45
N PHE A 57 -0.20 -3.81 34.87
CA PHE A 57 1.19 -3.94 35.30
C PHE A 57 2.21 -3.94 34.17
N LEU A 58 1.78 -4.06 32.90
CA LEU A 58 2.68 -4.08 31.75
C LEU A 58 3.32 -2.70 31.53
N PRO A 59 4.65 -2.63 31.25
CA PRO A 59 5.34 -1.37 30.99
C PRO A 59 4.90 -0.72 29.68
N ASP A 60 5.17 0.57 29.55
CA ASP A 60 4.97 1.27 28.27
C ASP A 60 6.13 1.02 27.31
N ILE A 61 5.84 0.40 26.16
CA ILE A 61 6.79 0.15 25.09
C ILE A 61 6.49 0.98 23.82
N SER A 62 5.62 1.99 23.93
CA SER A 62 5.29 2.90 22.82
C SER A 62 6.50 3.59 22.19
N PRO A 63 7.64 3.87 22.91
CA PRO A 63 8.83 4.41 22.28
C PRO A 63 9.38 3.57 21.13
N ILE A 64 9.20 2.24 21.15
CA ILE A 64 9.60 1.37 20.04
C ILE A 64 8.89 1.79 18.73
N SER A 65 7.59 2.14 18.80
CA SER A 65 6.84 2.63 17.65
C SER A 65 7.32 4.02 17.20
N GLN A 66 7.64 4.90 18.14
CA GLN A 66 8.12 6.26 17.83
C GLN A 66 9.47 6.23 17.09
N TYR A 67 10.38 5.33 17.47
CA TYR A 67 11.71 5.21 16.85
C TYR A 67 11.77 4.18 15.71
N SER A 68 10.65 3.57 15.34
CA SER A 68 10.52 2.75 14.13
C SER A 68 9.61 3.43 13.09
N PHE A 69 8.31 3.28 13.21
CA PHE A 69 7.33 3.86 12.27
C PHE A 69 7.32 5.40 12.33
N GLY A 70 7.57 5.99 13.51
CA GLY A 70 7.65 7.43 13.69
C GLY A 70 8.81 8.11 12.92
N LEU A 71 9.75 7.36 12.34
CA LEU A 71 10.87 7.87 11.55
C LEU A 71 10.80 7.48 10.06
N ILE A 72 9.69 6.93 9.58
CA ILE A 72 9.60 6.42 8.20
C ILE A 72 9.82 7.50 7.13
N GLY A 73 9.43 8.75 7.39
CA GLY A 73 9.72 9.87 6.49
C GLY A 73 11.22 10.09 6.32
N LEU A 74 11.97 10.01 7.42
CA LEU A 74 13.44 10.12 7.41
C LEU A 74 14.07 8.96 6.63
N PHE A 75 13.53 7.75 6.76
CA PHE A 75 14.03 6.59 6.01
C PHE A 75 13.72 6.70 4.50
N VAL A 76 12.52 7.15 4.14
CA VAL A 76 12.13 7.32 2.74
C VAL A 76 13.02 8.34 2.01
N VAL A 77 13.31 9.49 2.64
CA VAL A 77 14.15 10.51 2.04
C VAL A 77 15.60 10.06 1.83
N PHE A 78 16.10 9.13 2.65
CA PHE A 78 17.38 8.46 2.45
C PHE A 78 17.32 7.43 1.31
N ILE A 79 16.31 6.56 1.32
CA ILE A 79 16.23 5.40 0.42
C ILE A 79 16.07 5.83 -1.05
N ILE A 80 15.34 6.89 -1.35
CA ILE A 80 15.07 7.31 -2.73
C ILE A 80 16.37 7.67 -3.48
N PRO A 81 17.22 8.61 -3.04
CA PRO A 81 18.47 8.93 -3.73
C PRO A 81 19.49 7.78 -3.64
N TYR A 82 19.52 7.02 -2.54
CA TYR A 82 20.32 5.82 -2.41
C TYR A 82 19.98 4.79 -3.50
N ASN A 83 18.71 4.45 -3.68
CA ASN A 83 18.26 3.53 -4.72
C ASN A 83 18.48 4.07 -6.14
N CYS A 84 18.35 5.38 -6.32
CA CYS A 84 18.61 6.03 -7.60
C CYS A 84 20.03 5.70 -8.08
N LEU A 85 21.03 5.96 -7.25
CA LEU A 85 22.42 5.72 -7.61
C LEU A 85 22.78 4.24 -7.70
N ASN A 86 22.17 3.39 -6.90
CA ASN A 86 22.32 1.95 -7.04
C ASN A 86 21.79 1.44 -8.39
N LYS A 87 20.64 1.93 -8.86
CA LYS A 87 20.09 1.60 -10.18
C LYS A 87 20.94 2.13 -11.33
N GLU A 88 21.63 3.25 -11.13
CA GLU A 88 22.59 3.81 -12.10
C GLU A 88 23.98 3.16 -12.03
N GLY A 89 24.17 2.13 -11.18
CA GLY A 89 25.45 1.43 -11.03
C GLY A 89 26.52 2.17 -10.23
N LYS A 90 26.19 3.31 -9.59
CA LYS A 90 27.10 4.16 -8.80
C LYS A 90 26.97 3.87 -7.30
N LYS A 91 27.20 2.62 -6.89
CA LYS A 91 27.03 2.14 -5.51
C LYS A 91 27.89 2.92 -4.50
N ASP A 92 29.12 3.26 -4.87
CA ASP A 92 30.08 3.98 -4.00
C ASP A 92 29.60 5.37 -3.61
N ARG A 93 28.72 5.99 -4.41
CA ARG A 93 28.14 7.33 -4.17
C ARG A 93 26.74 7.25 -3.54
N SER A 94 26.11 6.08 -3.55
CA SER A 94 24.71 5.91 -3.16
C SER A 94 24.46 6.26 -1.68
N LEU A 95 25.36 5.85 -0.79
CA LEU A 95 25.25 6.11 0.64
C LEU A 95 25.30 7.62 0.94
N ILE A 96 26.21 8.35 0.28
CA ILE A 96 26.36 9.78 0.45
C ILE A 96 25.11 10.51 -0.08
N ALA A 97 24.54 10.05 -1.19
CA ALA A 97 23.29 10.60 -1.72
C ALA A 97 22.14 10.42 -0.73
N GLY A 98 22.05 9.26 -0.05
CA GLY A 98 21.08 9.02 1.01
C GLY A 98 21.23 10.01 2.18
N PHE A 99 22.45 10.20 2.67
CA PHE A 99 22.72 11.19 3.73
C PHE A 99 22.45 12.62 3.29
N THR A 100 22.73 12.96 2.03
CA THR A 100 22.38 14.28 1.46
C THR A 100 20.85 14.47 1.49
N GLY A 101 20.07 13.43 1.19
CA GLY A 101 18.63 13.45 1.33
C GLY A 101 18.17 13.80 2.73
N ILE A 102 18.75 13.15 3.76
CA ILE A 102 18.47 13.45 5.16
C ILE A 102 18.83 14.90 5.49
N GLY A 103 20.04 15.36 5.15
CA GLY A 103 20.49 16.72 5.44
C GLY A 103 19.58 17.78 4.82
N THR A 104 19.18 17.59 3.56
CA THR A 104 18.29 18.50 2.86
C THR A 104 16.87 18.49 3.47
N PHE A 105 16.37 17.34 3.86
CA PHE A 105 15.07 17.20 4.52
C PHE A 105 15.05 17.91 5.87
N MET A 106 16.08 17.71 6.70
CA MET A 106 16.23 18.36 7.99
C MET A 106 16.33 19.88 7.86
N LEU A 107 17.03 20.37 6.83
CA LEU A 107 17.12 21.80 6.52
C LEU A 107 15.74 22.39 6.17
N CYS A 108 14.88 21.61 5.49
CA CYS A 108 13.52 22.03 5.11
C CYS A 108 12.50 21.94 6.25
N MET A 109 12.85 21.40 7.43
CA MET A 109 11.90 21.18 8.53
C MET A 109 11.51 22.45 9.31
N ASN A 110 12.12 23.61 9.02
CA ASN A 110 11.87 24.84 9.77
C ASN A 110 12.02 24.62 11.29
N ILE A 111 13.24 24.29 11.71
CA ILE A 111 13.56 24.09 13.12
C ILE A 111 13.26 25.37 13.91
N VAL A 112 12.37 25.26 14.89
CA VAL A 112 11.97 26.39 15.73
C VAL A 112 12.98 26.56 16.85
N LYS A 113 13.56 27.74 16.96
CA LYS A 113 14.42 28.12 18.10
C LYS A 113 13.54 28.56 19.25
N THR A 114 13.69 27.91 20.40
CA THR A 114 13.02 28.24 21.65
C THR A 114 14.06 28.51 22.72
N ASP A 115 13.66 29.06 23.85
CA ASP A 115 14.55 29.27 25.01
C ASP A 115 15.15 27.95 25.53
N ALA A 116 14.47 26.82 25.31
CA ALA A 116 14.94 25.47 25.64
C ALA A 116 15.86 24.84 24.58
N GLY A 117 16.12 25.54 23.46
CA GLY A 117 16.96 25.09 22.34
C GLY A 117 16.18 24.90 21.04
N ASN A 118 16.73 24.13 20.12
CA ASN A 118 16.11 23.85 18.84
C ASN A 118 15.06 22.75 18.97
N VAL A 119 13.82 23.02 18.60
CA VAL A 119 12.69 22.08 18.66
C VAL A 119 12.35 21.58 17.26
N ILE A 120 12.23 20.27 17.13
CA ILE A 120 11.80 19.57 15.90
C ILE A 120 10.47 18.89 16.20
N GLU A 121 9.50 19.05 15.30
CA GLU A 121 8.25 18.34 15.38
C GLU A 121 8.44 16.89 14.87
N LEU A 122 8.45 15.91 15.79
CA LEU A 122 8.72 14.51 15.48
C LEU A 122 7.70 13.91 14.47
N SER A 123 6.47 14.42 14.44
CA SER A 123 5.45 13.99 13.50
C SER A 123 5.88 14.16 12.03
N LYS A 124 6.70 15.19 11.75
CA LYS A 124 7.25 15.46 10.42
C LYS A 124 8.32 14.45 9.99
N LEU A 125 9.00 13.79 10.92
CA LEU A 125 9.96 12.72 10.63
C LEU A 125 9.29 11.40 10.22
N GLY A 126 8.04 11.21 10.64
CA GLY A 126 7.23 10.04 10.39
C GLY A 126 6.34 10.16 9.14
N ALA A 127 5.18 9.54 9.23
CA ALA A 127 4.22 9.50 8.13
C ALA A 127 3.64 10.89 7.78
N GLY A 128 3.53 11.81 8.74
CA GLY A 128 3.11 13.21 8.48
C GLY A 128 4.03 13.94 7.49
N GLY A 129 5.31 13.58 7.45
CA GLY A 129 6.27 14.13 6.48
C GLY A 129 6.53 13.25 5.25
N MET A 130 5.82 12.14 5.07
CA MET A 130 6.13 11.16 4.03
C MET A 130 6.09 11.74 2.61
N PHE A 131 5.07 12.54 2.28
CA PHE A 131 5.01 13.19 0.96
C PHE A 131 6.17 14.17 0.73
N THR A 132 6.50 14.95 1.75
CA THR A 132 7.67 15.86 1.71
C THR A 132 8.97 15.10 1.56
N SER A 133 9.12 13.96 2.24
CA SER A 133 10.27 13.07 2.11
C SER A 133 10.43 12.53 0.69
N MET A 134 9.33 12.16 0.04
CA MET A 134 9.35 11.73 -1.36
C MET A 134 9.75 12.85 -2.29
N PHE A 135 9.19 14.04 -2.11
CA PHE A 135 9.53 15.22 -2.93
C PHE A 135 11.00 15.59 -2.81
N ILE A 136 11.51 15.73 -1.59
CA ILE A 136 12.92 16.09 -1.34
C ILE A 136 13.84 14.93 -1.78
N GLY A 137 13.50 13.68 -1.50
CA GLY A 137 14.26 12.52 -1.93
C GLY A 137 14.38 12.43 -3.45
N LEU A 138 13.29 12.69 -4.19
CA LEU A 138 13.32 12.78 -5.66
C LEU A 138 14.14 13.96 -6.14
N MET A 139 14.01 15.13 -5.52
CA MET A 139 14.82 16.31 -5.87
C MET A 139 16.33 16.01 -5.75
N VAL A 140 16.74 15.43 -4.62
CA VAL A 140 18.15 15.03 -4.42
C VAL A 140 18.57 13.95 -5.41
N ALA A 141 17.70 12.94 -5.67
CA ALA A 141 17.97 11.91 -6.66
C ALA A 141 18.16 12.48 -8.08
N ILE A 142 17.36 13.47 -8.46
CA ILE A 142 17.51 14.18 -9.76
C ILE A 142 18.85 14.92 -9.82
N ILE A 143 19.23 15.65 -8.78
CA ILE A 143 20.50 16.38 -8.72
C ILE A 143 21.67 15.40 -8.88
N TYR A 144 21.68 14.32 -8.12
CA TYR A 144 22.71 13.30 -8.23
C TYR A 144 22.74 12.61 -9.58
N LYS A 145 21.59 12.34 -10.18
CA LYS A 145 21.50 11.74 -11.54
C LYS A 145 22.04 12.68 -12.61
N LEU A 146 21.80 13.98 -12.49
CA LEU A 146 22.39 15.00 -13.39
C LEU A 146 23.90 15.08 -13.24
N MET A 147 24.41 14.92 -12.02
CA MET A 147 25.83 14.97 -11.69
C MET A 147 26.55 13.61 -11.85
N ILE A 148 25.88 12.57 -12.34
CA ILE A 148 26.43 11.20 -12.37
C ILE A 148 27.68 11.06 -13.26
N LYS A 149 27.72 11.85 -14.34
CA LYS A 149 28.84 11.88 -15.29
C LYS A 149 29.90 12.88 -14.94
N PHE A 150 29.63 13.73 -13.93
CA PHE A 150 30.61 14.75 -13.53
C PHE A 150 31.65 14.13 -12.61
N SER A 151 32.93 14.38 -12.93
CA SER A 151 34.07 14.11 -12.07
C SER A 151 35.09 15.25 -12.21
N PHE A 152 35.71 15.58 -11.08
CA PHE A 152 36.84 16.52 -11.06
C PHE A 152 38.13 15.91 -11.65
N PHE A 153 38.14 14.58 -11.80
CA PHE A 153 39.34 13.84 -12.17
C PHE A 153 39.09 13.06 -13.48
N SER A 154 40.17 12.93 -14.29
CA SER A 154 40.13 12.06 -15.47
C SER A 154 40.11 10.59 -15.06
N GLU A 155 39.68 9.69 -15.96
CA GLU A 155 39.69 8.25 -15.75
C GLU A 155 41.11 7.70 -15.54
N GLU A 156 42.12 8.35 -16.17
CA GLU A 156 43.53 7.99 -16.06
C GLU A 156 44.23 8.50 -14.79
N SER A 157 43.52 9.23 -13.92
CA SER A 157 44.03 9.79 -12.69
C SER A 157 44.52 8.70 -11.73
N VAL A 158 45.72 8.85 -11.20
CA VAL A 158 46.31 7.96 -10.16
C VAL A 158 45.68 8.13 -8.77
N ILE A 159 44.73 9.04 -8.63
CA ILE A 159 44.03 9.27 -7.36
C ILE A 159 43.12 8.08 -7.06
N PRO A 160 43.15 7.53 -5.82
CA PRO A 160 42.27 6.44 -5.43
C PRO A 160 40.78 6.78 -5.60
N ASP A 161 39.96 5.85 -6.05
CA ASP A 161 38.56 6.05 -6.40
C ASP A 161 37.72 6.59 -5.22
N PHE A 162 38.02 6.19 -3.97
CA PHE A 162 37.31 6.73 -2.81
C PHE A 162 37.54 8.22 -2.64
N VAL A 163 38.74 8.75 -2.98
CA VAL A 163 39.06 10.18 -2.93
C VAL A 163 38.33 10.90 -4.06
N LYS A 164 38.36 10.38 -5.29
CA LYS A 164 37.57 10.91 -6.42
C LYS A 164 36.11 11.05 -6.04
N ASN A 165 35.52 10.00 -5.45
CA ASN A 165 34.14 10.00 -5.01
C ASN A 165 33.84 11.09 -3.95
N TRP A 166 34.75 11.39 -3.04
CA TRP A 166 34.56 12.48 -2.09
C TRP A 166 34.37 13.82 -2.79
N PHE A 167 35.28 14.17 -3.70
CA PHE A 167 35.24 15.44 -4.43
C PHE A 167 34.02 15.52 -5.36
N ASP A 168 33.70 14.42 -6.07
CA ASP A 168 32.60 14.38 -7.03
C ASP A 168 31.22 14.53 -6.34
N ASN A 169 31.12 14.17 -5.05
CA ASN A 169 29.89 14.33 -4.28
C ASN A 169 29.70 15.78 -3.76
N ILE A 170 30.78 16.57 -3.61
CA ILE A 170 30.72 17.92 -3.02
C ILE A 170 29.71 18.82 -3.74
N ILE A 171 29.71 18.82 -5.08
CA ILE A 171 28.80 19.66 -5.86
C ILE A 171 27.36 19.23 -5.68
N ALA A 172 27.09 17.92 -5.72
CA ALA A 172 25.73 17.41 -5.55
C ALA A 172 25.18 17.70 -4.14
N ILE A 173 26.03 17.58 -3.10
CA ILE A 173 25.68 17.93 -1.72
C ILE A 173 25.35 19.41 -1.63
N LEU A 174 26.29 20.29 -2.11
CA LEU A 174 26.13 21.73 -2.05
C LEU A 174 24.87 22.21 -2.79
N LEU A 175 24.63 21.69 -4.01
CA LEU A 175 23.42 22.02 -4.79
C LEU A 175 22.15 21.63 -4.05
N SER A 176 22.10 20.42 -3.50
CA SER A 176 20.93 19.92 -2.79
C SER A 176 20.61 20.77 -1.54
N LEU A 177 21.63 21.04 -0.72
CA LEU A 177 21.48 21.86 0.48
C LEU A 177 21.19 23.35 0.13
N THR A 178 21.82 23.88 -0.91
CA THR A 178 21.57 25.24 -1.36
C THR A 178 20.15 25.43 -1.85
N ILE A 179 19.62 24.49 -2.62
CA ILE A 179 18.21 24.54 -3.05
C ILE A 179 17.27 24.48 -1.85
N GLY A 180 17.50 23.56 -0.89
CA GLY A 180 16.75 23.52 0.35
C GLY A 180 16.81 24.83 1.13
N TYR A 181 18.00 25.42 1.26
CA TYR A 181 18.22 26.70 1.93
C TYR A 181 17.51 27.87 1.23
N LEU A 182 17.63 27.95 -0.10
CA LEU A 182 16.96 29.00 -0.88
C LEU A 182 15.44 28.94 -0.71
N LEU A 183 14.85 27.72 -0.79
CA LEU A 183 13.41 27.55 -0.62
C LEU A 183 12.95 27.97 0.78
N THR A 184 13.63 27.52 1.83
CA THR A 184 13.14 27.67 3.20
C THR A 184 13.59 28.98 3.87
N HIS A 185 14.84 29.43 3.66
CA HIS A 185 15.41 30.56 4.38
C HIS A 185 15.38 31.86 3.57
N ILE A 186 15.56 31.81 2.24
CA ILE A 186 15.52 32.99 1.40
C ILE A 186 14.11 33.30 0.92
N MET A 187 13.43 32.29 0.36
CA MET A 187 12.05 32.43 -0.14
C MET A 187 10.99 32.26 0.96
N SER A 188 11.39 31.87 2.18
CA SER A 188 10.50 31.64 3.34
C SER A 188 9.34 30.69 3.03
N ILE A 189 9.57 29.72 2.16
CA ILE A 189 8.56 28.72 1.78
C ILE A 189 8.54 27.60 2.84
N ASP A 190 7.40 27.36 3.45
CA ASP A 190 7.17 26.12 4.20
C ASP A 190 6.95 24.96 3.21
N VAL A 191 8.02 24.19 2.96
CA VAL A 191 8.01 23.08 2.00
C VAL A 191 7.01 21.99 2.42
N PHE A 192 6.83 21.77 3.72
CA PHE A 192 5.85 20.79 4.22
C PHE A 192 4.43 21.25 3.91
N ALA A 193 4.09 22.48 4.24
CA ALA A 193 2.78 23.05 3.94
C ALA A 193 2.50 23.07 2.43
N LEU A 194 3.49 23.46 1.62
CA LEU A 194 3.37 23.48 0.17
C LEU A 194 3.08 22.10 -0.40
N VAL A 195 3.84 21.08 0.00
CA VAL A 195 3.62 19.69 -0.45
C VAL A 195 2.25 19.17 0.00
N GLN A 196 1.82 19.48 1.23
CA GLN A 196 0.49 19.13 1.70
C GLN A 196 -0.62 19.78 0.87
N ILE A 197 -0.49 21.05 0.51
CA ILE A 197 -1.45 21.77 -0.36
C ILE A 197 -1.53 21.09 -1.73
N ILE A 198 -0.40 20.72 -2.34
CA ILE A 198 -0.34 20.04 -3.64
C ILE A 198 -0.99 18.65 -3.56
N MET A 199 -0.77 17.93 -2.47
CA MET A 199 -1.30 16.57 -2.28
C MET A 199 -2.76 16.54 -1.82
N LYS A 200 -3.28 17.64 -1.26
CA LYS A 200 -4.64 17.72 -0.71
C LYS A 200 -5.76 17.29 -1.67
N PRO A 201 -5.79 17.68 -2.96
CA PRO A 201 -6.85 17.20 -3.87
C PRO A 201 -6.85 15.69 -4.03
N ILE A 202 -5.67 15.07 -4.16
CA ILE A 202 -5.50 13.63 -4.34
C ILE A 202 -5.93 12.88 -3.07
N THR A 203 -5.45 13.34 -1.91
CA THR A 203 -5.78 12.72 -0.63
C THR A 203 -7.26 12.91 -0.27
N SER A 204 -7.84 14.10 -0.52
CA SER A 204 -9.26 14.36 -0.28
C SER A 204 -10.15 13.50 -1.17
N PHE A 205 -9.80 13.34 -2.45
CA PHE A 205 -10.51 12.43 -3.35
C PHE A 205 -10.44 10.99 -2.85
N ALA A 206 -9.24 10.51 -2.52
CA ALA A 206 -9.04 9.15 -2.00
C ALA A 206 -9.76 8.90 -0.66
N GLN A 207 -9.99 9.95 0.16
CA GLN A 207 -10.74 9.88 1.41
C GLN A 207 -12.26 10.00 1.22
N SER A 208 -12.76 10.23 0.00
CA SER A 208 -14.19 10.29 -0.28
C SER A 208 -14.79 8.90 -0.55
N ALA A 209 -16.09 8.73 -0.31
CA ALA A 209 -16.80 7.48 -0.61
C ALA A 209 -16.65 7.06 -2.09
N VAL A 210 -16.73 8.04 -2.99
CA VAL A 210 -16.57 7.83 -4.44
C VAL A 210 -15.12 7.44 -4.77
N GLY A 211 -14.14 8.15 -4.21
CA GLY A 211 -12.72 7.89 -4.46
C GLY A 211 -12.31 6.50 -3.99
N VAL A 212 -12.66 6.13 -2.75
CA VAL A 212 -12.40 4.78 -2.21
C VAL A 212 -13.03 3.72 -3.09
N THR A 213 -14.32 3.88 -3.43
CA THR A 213 -15.05 2.90 -4.25
C THR A 213 -14.43 2.76 -5.63
N LEU A 214 -14.05 3.87 -6.27
CA LEU A 214 -13.41 3.85 -7.58
C LEU A 214 -12.03 3.18 -7.55
N ILE A 215 -11.22 3.46 -6.53
CA ILE A 215 -9.92 2.82 -6.35
C ILE A 215 -10.09 1.29 -6.24
N VAL A 216 -11.00 0.84 -5.37
CA VAL A 216 -11.26 -0.59 -5.17
C VAL A 216 -11.85 -1.24 -6.43
N LEU A 217 -12.75 -0.55 -7.12
CA LEU A 217 -13.31 -1.01 -8.39
C LEU A 217 -12.22 -1.23 -9.44
N LEU A 218 -11.35 -0.26 -9.64
CA LEU A 218 -10.24 -0.37 -10.57
C LEU A 218 -9.32 -1.54 -10.21
N GLN A 219 -8.91 -1.67 -8.95
CA GLN A 219 -8.08 -2.77 -8.49
C GLN A 219 -8.71 -4.14 -8.80
N ASN A 220 -10.01 -4.31 -8.55
CA ASN A 220 -10.69 -5.58 -8.77
C ASN A 220 -10.92 -5.88 -10.26
N VAL A 221 -11.26 -4.86 -11.06
CA VAL A 221 -11.43 -5.01 -12.52
C VAL A 221 -10.09 -5.40 -13.15
N PHE A 222 -8.99 -4.76 -12.75
CA PHE A 222 -7.65 -5.12 -13.25
C PHE A 222 -7.27 -6.55 -12.86
N TYR A 223 -7.55 -6.92 -11.62
CA TYR A 223 -7.27 -8.28 -11.14
C TYR A 223 -8.10 -9.32 -11.86
N PHE A 224 -9.35 -9.00 -12.21
CA PHE A 224 -10.19 -9.86 -13.05
C PHE A 224 -9.56 -10.13 -14.44
N PHE A 225 -8.85 -9.16 -15.01
CA PHE A 225 -8.11 -9.34 -16.26
C PHE A 225 -6.69 -9.91 -16.07
N GLY A 226 -6.35 -10.37 -14.88
CA GLY A 226 -5.06 -10.99 -14.57
C GLY A 226 -3.95 -10.03 -14.21
N ILE A 227 -4.25 -8.73 -14.09
CA ILE A 227 -3.29 -7.71 -13.66
C ILE A 227 -3.38 -7.58 -12.14
N SER A 228 -2.29 -7.90 -11.45
CA SER A 228 -2.26 -7.87 -9.99
C SER A 228 -2.63 -6.50 -9.42
N GLY A 229 -3.47 -6.48 -8.37
CA GLY A 229 -3.80 -5.26 -7.63
C GLY A 229 -2.59 -4.57 -6.96
N TRP A 230 -1.48 -5.27 -6.80
CA TRP A 230 -0.22 -4.72 -6.29
C TRP A 230 0.33 -3.55 -7.12
N VAL A 231 -0.06 -3.44 -8.39
CA VAL A 231 0.28 -2.30 -9.26
C VAL A 231 -0.16 -0.96 -8.69
N PHE A 232 -1.26 -0.92 -7.92
CA PHE A 232 -1.77 0.30 -7.29
C PHE A 232 -1.12 0.61 -5.94
N THR A 233 -0.41 -0.35 -5.35
CA THR A 233 0.15 -0.26 -3.99
C THR A 233 1.04 0.97 -3.77
N PRO A 234 1.93 1.38 -4.67
CA PRO A 234 2.80 2.53 -4.42
C PRO A 234 2.02 3.82 -4.14
N VAL A 235 0.89 4.03 -4.82
CA VAL A 235 0.04 5.20 -4.60
C VAL A 235 -0.87 5.01 -3.38
N THR A 236 -1.61 3.91 -3.35
CA THR A 236 -2.62 3.67 -2.31
C THR A 236 -2.00 3.48 -0.93
N ARG A 237 -0.84 2.81 -0.86
CA ARG A 237 -0.14 2.58 0.41
C ARG A 237 0.40 3.89 1.00
N THR A 238 0.92 4.79 0.18
CA THR A 238 1.38 6.11 0.63
C THR A 238 0.25 6.88 1.30
N ILE A 239 -0.92 6.96 0.65
CA ILE A 239 -2.09 7.67 1.16
C ILE A 239 -2.59 7.02 2.46
N THR A 240 -2.73 5.70 2.47
CA THR A 240 -3.29 4.97 3.60
C THR A 240 -2.34 4.91 4.80
N GLN A 241 -1.03 4.86 4.59
CA GLN A 241 -0.02 4.93 5.66
C GLN A 241 0.04 6.31 6.28
N ALA A 242 -0.04 7.39 5.51
CA ALA A 242 -0.16 8.73 6.04
C ALA A 242 -1.44 8.88 6.89
N ALA A 243 -2.57 8.38 6.39
CA ALA A 243 -3.85 8.45 7.07
C ALA A 243 -3.86 7.68 8.40
N ILE A 244 -3.29 6.45 8.45
CA ILE A 244 -3.24 5.67 9.70
C ILE A 244 -2.34 6.32 10.75
N ALA A 245 -1.24 6.97 10.34
CA ALA A 245 -0.36 7.65 11.26
C ALA A 245 -1.01 8.91 11.85
N GLU A 246 -1.75 9.68 11.03
CA GLU A 246 -2.53 10.81 11.55
C GLU A 246 -3.63 10.34 12.51
N ASN A 247 -4.33 9.24 12.18
CA ASN A 247 -5.33 8.66 13.08
C ASN A 247 -4.69 8.22 14.41
N ALA A 248 -3.54 7.58 14.37
CA ALA A 248 -2.82 7.17 15.57
C ALA A 248 -2.38 8.37 16.42
N ALA A 249 -1.88 9.44 15.79
CA ALA A 249 -1.49 10.67 16.48
C ALA A 249 -2.70 11.37 17.12
N LEU A 250 -3.83 11.46 16.43
CA LEU A 250 -5.07 12.02 16.97
C LEU A 250 -5.53 11.26 18.22
N VAL A 251 -5.53 9.93 18.16
CA VAL A 251 -5.92 9.08 19.30
C VAL A 251 -4.93 9.21 20.46
N ALA A 252 -3.63 9.28 20.19
CA ALA A 252 -2.61 9.50 21.20
C ALA A 252 -2.75 10.86 21.91
N ALA A 253 -3.26 11.88 21.20
CA ALA A 253 -3.61 13.19 21.76
C ALA A 253 -4.98 13.24 22.46
N GLY A 254 -5.65 12.08 22.66
CA GLY A 254 -6.95 11.98 23.30
C GLY A 254 -8.16 12.30 22.40
N GLY A 255 -7.94 12.49 21.11
CA GLY A 255 -8.98 12.71 20.10
C GLY A 255 -9.52 11.42 19.48
N SER A 256 -10.32 11.57 18.42
CA SER A 256 -10.87 10.45 17.65
C SER A 256 -10.19 10.33 16.28
N PRO A 257 -10.04 9.11 15.72
CA PRO A 257 -9.49 8.91 14.38
C PRO A 257 -10.42 9.53 13.33
N LYS A 258 -9.86 10.14 12.29
CA LYS A 258 -10.59 10.96 11.30
C LYS A 258 -10.64 10.34 9.91
N TYR A 259 -9.54 9.75 9.47
CA TYR A 259 -9.36 9.29 8.08
C TYR A 259 -9.86 7.86 7.90
N ILE A 260 -10.97 7.70 7.16
CA ILE A 260 -11.62 6.39 6.94
C ILE A 260 -10.75 5.51 6.04
N TYR A 261 -10.28 6.05 4.90
CA TYR A 261 -9.38 5.31 4.00
C TYR A 261 -7.95 5.33 4.55
N ALA A 262 -7.78 4.69 5.68
CA ALA A 262 -6.50 4.46 6.35
C ALA A 262 -6.01 3.04 6.10
N TYR A 263 -4.74 2.76 6.43
CA TYR A 263 -4.18 1.42 6.29
C TYR A 263 -5.04 0.39 7.03
N GLY A 264 -5.27 -0.75 6.39
CA GLY A 264 -6.16 -1.79 6.90
C GLY A 264 -7.64 -1.64 6.51
N PHE A 265 -8.08 -0.52 5.90
CA PHE A 265 -9.45 -0.38 5.42
C PHE A 265 -9.83 -1.50 4.44
N SER A 266 -8.89 -1.99 3.63
CA SER A 266 -9.10 -3.11 2.72
C SER A 266 -9.57 -4.40 3.41
N ARG A 267 -9.30 -4.57 4.71
CA ARG A 267 -9.71 -5.77 5.46
C ARG A 267 -11.23 -5.93 5.56
N TYR A 268 -11.96 -4.82 5.48
CA TYR A 268 -13.42 -4.85 5.57
C TYR A 268 -14.10 -5.32 4.27
N HIS A 269 -13.44 -5.20 3.12
CA HIS A 269 -14.00 -5.57 1.82
C HIS A 269 -13.18 -6.60 1.03
N HIS A 270 -11.98 -6.98 1.48
CA HIS A 270 -11.15 -8.04 0.89
C HIS A 270 -11.17 -9.32 1.77
N ILE A 271 -12.36 -9.81 2.11
CA ILE A 271 -12.55 -10.97 2.99
C ILE A 271 -12.14 -12.25 2.27
N GLY A 272 -11.01 -12.82 2.70
CA GLY A 272 -10.41 -13.96 2.01
C GLY A 272 -9.56 -13.59 0.80
N GLY A 273 -9.08 -12.34 0.75
CA GLY A 273 -8.32 -11.76 -0.33
C GLY A 273 -9.12 -10.80 -1.20
N GLN A 274 -8.45 -10.21 -2.18
CA GLN A 274 -9.05 -9.20 -3.05
C GLN A 274 -10.28 -9.75 -3.78
N GLY A 275 -11.42 -9.02 -3.71
CA GLY A 275 -12.70 -9.44 -4.28
C GLY A 275 -13.59 -10.23 -3.33
N ALA A 276 -13.29 -10.25 -2.02
CA ALA A 276 -14.06 -10.97 -0.99
C ALA A 276 -14.34 -12.42 -1.37
N THR A 277 -13.28 -13.19 -1.60
CA THR A 277 -13.35 -14.52 -2.21
C THR A 277 -13.55 -15.67 -1.22
N LEU A 278 -13.48 -15.44 0.10
CA LEU A 278 -13.71 -16.49 1.09
C LEU A 278 -15.11 -17.13 1.00
N PRO A 279 -16.22 -16.37 0.82
CA PRO A 279 -17.54 -16.96 0.59
C PRO A 279 -17.57 -17.85 -0.66
N LEU A 280 -16.90 -17.43 -1.74
CA LEU A 280 -16.80 -18.21 -2.98
C LEU A 280 -16.00 -19.51 -2.77
N ALA A 281 -14.87 -19.45 -2.05
CA ALA A 281 -14.10 -20.64 -1.70
C ALA A 281 -14.92 -21.66 -0.89
N LEU A 282 -15.73 -21.18 0.06
CA LEU A 282 -16.65 -22.02 0.82
C LEU A 282 -17.72 -22.67 -0.07
N MET A 283 -18.32 -21.91 -0.99
CA MET A 283 -19.30 -22.46 -1.95
C MET A 283 -18.68 -23.53 -2.84
N MET A 284 -17.41 -23.35 -3.24
CA MET A 284 -16.70 -24.32 -4.07
C MET A 284 -16.47 -25.67 -3.38
N LEU A 285 -16.42 -25.74 -2.05
CA LEU A 285 -16.38 -27.04 -1.33
C LEU A 285 -17.58 -27.92 -1.66
N PHE A 286 -18.73 -27.30 -1.92
CA PHE A 286 -19.99 -27.93 -2.24
C PHE A 286 -20.34 -27.93 -3.74
N ALA A 287 -19.35 -27.55 -4.60
CA ALA A 287 -19.50 -27.54 -6.04
C ALA A 287 -19.88 -28.94 -6.57
N LYS A 288 -20.68 -28.97 -7.64
CA LYS A 288 -21.03 -30.20 -8.37
C LYS A 288 -19.95 -30.58 -9.38
N SER A 289 -19.28 -29.59 -10.02
CA SER A 289 -18.14 -29.82 -10.89
C SER A 289 -16.91 -30.28 -10.11
N LYS A 290 -16.17 -31.21 -10.67
CA LYS A 290 -14.90 -31.70 -10.07
C LYS A 290 -13.86 -30.60 -9.94
N LYS A 291 -13.74 -29.76 -10.98
CA LYS A 291 -12.79 -28.66 -11.02
C LYS A 291 -12.99 -27.71 -9.85
N PHE A 292 -14.19 -27.14 -9.69
CA PHE A 292 -14.42 -26.16 -8.60
C PHE A 292 -14.38 -26.82 -7.23
N LYS A 293 -14.82 -28.07 -7.09
CA LYS A 293 -14.71 -28.80 -5.81
C LYS A 293 -13.25 -29.01 -5.38
N LEU A 294 -12.36 -29.38 -6.30
CA LEU A 294 -10.94 -29.53 -6.02
C LEU A 294 -10.30 -28.17 -5.71
N LEU A 295 -10.63 -27.14 -6.48
CA LEU A 295 -10.12 -25.79 -6.25
C LEU A 295 -10.56 -25.25 -4.88
N GLY A 296 -11.82 -25.42 -4.50
CA GLY A 296 -12.32 -25.03 -3.18
C GLY A 296 -11.55 -25.68 -2.03
N ARG A 297 -11.29 -27.01 -2.14
CA ARG A 297 -10.49 -27.75 -1.14
C ARG A 297 -9.04 -27.24 -1.05
N ALA A 298 -8.44 -26.89 -2.18
CA ALA A 298 -7.07 -26.38 -2.22
C ALA A 298 -6.95 -24.94 -1.70
N THR A 299 -8.01 -24.12 -1.85
CA THR A 299 -7.93 -22.68 -1.60
C THR A 299 -8.60 -22.23 -0.30
N ILE A 300 -9.41 -23.07 0.36
CA ILE A 300 -10.15 -22.64 1.57
C ILE A 300 -9.22 -22.17 2.69
N VAL A 301 -8.17 -22.93 3.00
CA VAL A 301 -7.23 -22.56 4.07
C VAL A 301 -6.45 -21.29 3.70
N PRO A 302 -5.79 -21.20 2.53
CA PRO A 302 -5.18 -19.93 2.10
C PRO A 302 -6.14 -18.74 2.13
N SER A 303 -7.40 -18.91 1.70
CA SER A 303 -8.40 -17.83 1.70
C SER A 303 -8.72 -17.30 3.10
N VAL A 304 -8.72 -18.15 4.15
CA VAL A 304 -8.89 -17.67 5.53
C VAL A 304 -7.79 -16.68 5.91
N PHE A 305 -6.59 -16.86 5.35
CA PHE A 305 -5.42 -16.00 5.55
C PHE A 305 -5.25 -14.95 4.45
N ASN A 306 -6.30 -14.64 3.69
CA ASN A 306 -6.33 -13.64 2.62
C ASN A 306 -5.41 -13.93 1.42
N ILE A 307 -5.00 -15.18 1.24
CA ILE A 307 -4.21 -15.63 0.08
C ILE A 307 -5.18 -16.25 -0.92
N ASN A 308 -5.54 -15.51 -1.96
CA ASN A 308 -6.56 -15.93 -2.93
C ASN A 308 -6.07 -16.04 -4.38
N GLU A 309 -4.78 -15.87 -4.63
CA GLU A 309 -4.20 -15.99 -5.97
C GLU A 309 -4.58 -17.30 -6.67
N PRO A 310 -4.50 -18.49 -6.02
CA PRO A 310 -4.87 -19.73 -6.68
C PRO A 310 -6.37 -19.79 -7.06
N LEU A 311 -7.25 -19.20 -6.24
CA LEU A 311 -8.67 -19.11 -6.54
C LEU A 311 -8.93 -18.09 -7.64
N GLN A 312 -8.27 -16.95 -7.59
CA GLN A 312 -8.38 -15.87 -8.57
C GLN A 312 -8.03 -16.36 -9.97
N TYR A 313 -6.86 -16.96 -10.13
CA TYR A 313 -6.40 -17.46 -11.43
C TYR A 313 -7.09 -18.79 -11.83
N GLY A 314 -7.52 -19.60 -10.87
CA GLY A 314 -8.19 -20.88 -11.14
C GLY A 314 -9.68 -20.76 -11.54
N ALA A 315 -10.35 -19.69 -11.09
CA ALA A 315 -11.80 -19.57 -11.22
C ALA A 315 -12.32 -18.22 -11.73
N ILE A 316 -11.68 -17.09 -11.37
CA ILE A 316 -12.23 -15.75 -11.56
C ILE A 316 -11.65 -15.08 -12.81
N VAL A 317 -10.33 -15.09 -12.99
CA VAL A 317 -9.65 -14.40 -14.09
C VAL A 317 -10.23 -14.82 -15.44
N ASN A 318 -10.67 -13.83 -16.20
CA ASN A 318 -11.27 -13.97 -17.54
C ASN A 318 -12.48 -14.93 -17.60
N ASN A 319 -13.11 -15.24 -16.46
CA ASN A 319 -14.32 -16.06 -16.44
C ASN A 319 -15.57 -15.17 -16.59
N PRO A 320 -16.35 -15.30 -17.70
CA PRO A 320 -17.52 -14.46 -17.96
C PRO A 320 -18.55 -14.43 -16.83
N PHE A 321 -18.72 -15.54 -16.12
CA PHE A 321 -19.69 -15.64 -15.01
C PHE A 321 -19.23 -14.87 -13.77
N MET A 322 -17.94 -14.59 -13.65
CA MET A 322 -17.35 -13.98 -12.46
C MET A 322 -17.15 -12.45 -12.59
N PHE A 323 -17.35 -11.87 -13.78
CA PHE A 323 -17.14 -10.43 -14.01
C PHE A 323 -18.13 -9.56 -13.24
N ILE A 324 -19.42 -9.85 -13.42
CA ILE A 324 -20.50 -9.07 -12.76
C ILE A 324 -20.37 -9.10 -11.25
N PRO A 325 -20.25 -10.27 -10.57
CA PRO A 325 -20.10 -10.28 -9.12
C PRO A 325 -18.82 -9.61 -8.66
N THR A 326 -17.71 -9.70 -9.39
CA THR A 326 -16.47 -8.96 -9.07
C THR A 326 -16.72 -7.45 -9.05
N VAL A 327 -17.42 -6.90 -10.05
CA VAL A 327 -17.76 -5.47 -10.12
C VAL A 327 -18.71 -5.07 -8.98
N LEU A 328 -19.77 -5.87 -8.74
CA LEU A 328 -20.73 -5.57 -7.68
C LEU A 328 -20.08 -5.56 -6.30
N ILE A 329 -19.23 -6.55 -5.99
CA ILE A 329 -18.49 -6.63 -4.73
C ILE A 329 -17.55 -5.44 -4.59
N ALA A 330 -16.84 -5.07 -5.67
CA ALA A 330 -15.90 -3.97 -5.67
C ALA A 330 -16.56 -2.58 -5.49
N ILE A 331 -17.86 -2.47 -5.70
CA ILE A 331 -18.64 -1.25 -5.45
C ILE A 331 -19.32 -1.32 -4.08
N ILE A 332 -20.05 -2.39 -3.81
CA ILE A 332 -20.96 -2.48 -2.66
C ILE A 332 -20.18 -2.57 -1.35
N LEU A 333 -19.18 -3.45 -1.25
CA LEU A 333 -18.51 -3.67 0.03
C LEU A 333 -17.66 -2.47 0.51
N PRO A 334 -16.82 -1.82 -0.33
CA PRO A 334 -16.08 -0.66 0.13
C PRO A 334 -17.01 0.52 0.44
N LEU A 335 -18.07 0.73 -0.34
CA LEU A 335 -19.05 1.79 -0.09
C LEU A 335 -19.78 1.54 1.23
N PHE A 336 -20.27 0.33 1.47
CA PHE A 336 -20.93 -0.04 2.73
C PHE A 336 -19.99 0.12 3.92
N SER A 337 -18.74 -0.34 3.80
CA SER A 337 -17.73 -0.19 4.84
C SER A 337 -17.40 1.29 5.11
N TYR A 338 -17.32 2.10 4.06
CA TYR A 338 -17.10 3.53 4.20
C TYR A 338 -18.24 4.20 4.97
N LEU A 339 -19.49 3.93 4.58
CA LEU A 339 -20.67 4.45 5.24
C LEU A 339 -20.79 4.00 6.71
N TRP A 340 -20.40 2.76 7.02
CA TRP A 340 -20.33 2.24 8.38
C TRP A 340 -19.49 3.14 9.29
N PHE A 341 -18.30 3.53 8.84
CA PHE A 341 -17.44 4.44 9.59
C PHE A 341 -17.93 5.88 9.56
N GLN A 342 -18.47 6.33 8.44
CA GLN A 342 -19.01 7.69 8.30
C GLN A 342 -20.16 7.96 9.28
N PHE A 343 -20.99 6.94 9.55
CA PHE A 343 -22.08 7.02 10.52
C PHE A 343 -21.65 6.70 11.97
N GLY A 344 -20.38 6.42 12.21
CA GLY A 344 -19.86 6.13 13.54
C GLY A 344 -20.30 4.77 14.11
N TRP A 345 -20.73 3.83 13.26
CA TRP A 345 -21.16 2.50 13.69
C TRP A 345 -19.99 1.60 14.12
N GLY A 346 -18.75 2.01 13.85
CA GLY A 346 -17.52 1.37 14.29
C GLY A 346 -16.37 2.35 14.39
N THR A 347 -15.30 1.94 15.05
CA THR A 347 -14.09 2.76 15.22
C THR A 347 -13.22 2.68 13.97
N ILE A 348 -12.89 3.85 13.39
CA ILE A 348 -11.94 3.95 12.27
C ILE A 348 -10.57 3.40 12.70
N ASN A 349 -9.86 2.73 11.80
CA ASN A 349 -8.55 2.17 12.07
C ASN A 349 -7.54 3.25 12.49
N TYR A 350 -6.84 3.02 13.59
CA TYR A 350 -5.76 3.87 14.09
C TYR A 350 -4.55 3.09 14.59
N VAL A 351 -4.69 1.77 14.77
CA VAL A 351 -3.57 0.90 15.12
C VAL A 351 -2.89 0.45 13.84
N ASN A 352 -1.65 0.89 13.65
CA ASN A 352 -0.87 0.51 12.47
C ASN A 352 -0.26 -0.88 12.67
N PHE A 353 -0.97 -1.90 12.19
CA PHE A 353 -0.54 -3.28 12.25
C PHE A 353 -0.68 -3.95 10.88
N ASP A 354 0.42 -4.43 10.32
CA ASP A 354 0.41 -5.11 9.00
C ASP A 354 -0.01 -6.57 9.18
N MET A 355 -1.32 -6.81 9.20
CA MET A 355 -1.92 -8.14 9.31
C MET A 355 -2.41 -8.67 7.95
N ASN A 356 -1.62 -8.49 6.89
CA ASN A 356 -2.04 -8.91 5.55
C ASN A 356 -2.53 -10.36 5.49
N PHE A 357 -1.89 -11.24 6.21
CA PHE A 357 -2.19 -12.68 6.24
C PHE A 357 -2.92 -13.14 7.50
N ALA A 358 -3.46 -12.23 8.32
CA ALA A 358 -4.33 -12.61 9.42
C ALA A 358 -5.80 -12.67 8.96
N PRO A 359 -6.65 -13.51 9.60
CA PRO A 359 -8.09 -13.51 9.33
C PRO A 359 -8.67 -12.09 9.51
N ASN A 360 -9.56 -11.69 8.59
CA ASN A 360 -10.09 -10.32 8.55
C ASN A 360 -10.73 -9.86 9.86
N ALA A 361 -11.44 -10.75 10.57
CA ALA A 361 -12.06 -10.43 11.85
C ALA A 361 -11.02 -10.04 12.92
N VAL A 362 -9.88 -10.76 12.96
CA VAL A 362 -8.77 -10.46 13.87
C VAL A 362 -8.14 -9.11 13.50
N SER A 363 -7.88 -8.89 12.21
CA SER A 363 -7.33 -7.62 11.73
C SER A 363 -8.24 -6.45 12.06
N ALA A 364 -9.55 -6.58 11.81
CA ALA A 364 -10.55 -5.54 12.08
C ALA A 364 -10.61 -5.17 13.57
N PHE A 365 -10.58 -6.18 14.44
CA PHE A 365 -10.57 -5.97 15.89
C PHE A 365 -9.30 -5.25 16.36
N VAL A 366 -8.13 -5.72 15.93
CA VAL A 366 -6.84 -5.15 16.35
C VAL A 366 -6.66 -3.73 15.83
N MET A 367 -6.89 -3.50 14.52
CA MET A 367 -6.66 -2.19 13.90
C MET A 367 -7.59 -1.08 14.39
N SER A 368 -8.75 -1.45 14.92
CA SER A 368 -9.69 -0.52 15.56
C SER A 368 -9.44 -0.29 17.05
N GLY A 369 -8.37 -0.90 17.60
CA GLY A 369 -8.07 -0.82 19.04
C GLY A 369 -9.00 -1.63 19.91
N GLY A 370 -9.55 -2.74 19.39
CA GLY A 370 -10.41 -3.66 20.14
C GLY A 370 -11.91 -3.41 19.99
N ASP A 371 -12.36 -2.74 18.93
CA ASP A 371 -13.78 -2.52 18.69
C ASP A 371 -14.43 -3.72 18.00
N PHE A 372 -15.28 -4.43 18.75
CA PHE A 372 -15.99 -5.60 18.25
C PHE A 372 -17.03 -5.28 17.15
N ARG A 373 -17.53 -4.04 17.08
CA ARG A 373 -18.45 -3.60 16.02
C ARG A 373 -17.82 -3.74 14.63
N ASN A 374 -16.49 -3.63 14.53
CA ASN A 374 -15.77 -3.83 13.29
C ASN A 374 -15.71 -5.31 12.86
N VAL A 375 -15.77 -6.24 13.83
CA VAL A 375 -15.93 -7.68 13.53
C VAL A 375 -17.33 -7.95 12.97
N ILE A 376 -18.35 -7.29 13.52
CA ILE A 376 -19.73 -7.38 12.99
C ILE A 376 -19.77 -6.90 11.53
N LEU A 377 -19.09 -5.81 11.19
CA LEU A 377 -18.98 -5.33 9.81
C LEU A 377 -18.37 -6.39 8.88
N ILE A 378 -17.33 -7.11 9.32
CA ILE A 378 -16.76 -8.22 8.54
C ILE A 378 -17.80 -9.32 8.29
N CYS A 379 -18.56 -9.70 9.32
CA CYS A 379 -19.61 -10.72 9.17
C CYS A 379 -20.72 -10.28 8.19
N ILE A 380 -21.14 -9.02 8.27
CA ILE A 380 -22.15 -8.47 7.35
C ILE A 380 -21.61 -8.46 5.91
N ASN A 381 -20.39 -7.97 5.70
CA ASN A 381 -19.78 -7.94 4.38
C ASN A 381 -19.51 -9.33 3.81
N PHE A 382 -19.19 -10.32 4.66
CA PHE A 382 -19.10 -11.72 4.26
C PHE A 382 -20.46 -12.23 3.72
N LEU A 383 -21.55 -11.93 4.42
CA LEU A 383 -22.90 -12.34 3.98
C LEU A 383 -23.31 -11.63 2.68
N ILE A 384 -23.04 -10.33 2.55
CA ILE A 384 -23.31 -9.59 1.32
C ILE A 384 -22.52 -10.21 0.16
N ALA A 385 -21.24 -10.49 0.34
CA ALA A 385 -20.42 -11.13 -0.68
C ALA A 385 -20.94 -12.52 -1.03
N ALA A 386 -21.39 -13.31 -0.04
CA ALA A 386 -21.98 -14.63 -0.27
C ALA A 386 -23.25 -14.53 -1.14
N VAL A 387 -24.15 -13.61 -0.82
CA VAL A 387 -25.37 -13.38 -1.62
C VAL A 387 -25.04 -12.97 -3.05
N ILE A 388 -24.04 -12.10 -3.25
CA ILE A 388 -23.62 -11.67 -4.58
C ILE A 388 -22.97 -12.82 -5.36
N TRP A 389 -22.04 -13.57 -4.75
CA TRP A 389 -21.35 -14.67 -5.43
C TRP A 389 -22.28 -15.83 -5.81
N PHE A 390 -23.29 -16.13 -4.99
CA PHE A 390 -24.08 -17.36 -5.08
C PHE A 390 -24.73 -17.64 -6.45
N PRO A 391 -25.53 -16.72 -7.06
CA PRO A 391 -26.19 -16.99 -8.33
C PRO A 391 -25.18 -17.16 -9.48
N PHE A 392 -24.13 -16.39 -9.51
CA PHE A 392 -23.10 -16.45 -10.55
C PHE A 392 -22.23 -17.69 -10.41
N PHE A 393 -21.88 -18.06 -9.19
CA PHE A 393 -21.19 -19.32 -8.93
C PHE A 393 -22.01 -20.54 -9.35
N LYS A 394 -23.30 -20.58 -9.03
CA LYS A 394 -24.20 -21.67 -9.50
C LYS A 394 -24.22 -21.79 -11.02
N ALA A 395 -24.28 -20.66 -11.73
CA ALA A 395 -24.26 -20.65 -13.19
C ALA A 395 -22.91 -21.15 -13.73
N ALA A 396 -21.79 -20.70 -13.14
CA ALA A 396 -20.44 -21.15 -13.50
C ALA A 396 -20.24 -22.66 -13.25
N ASP A 397 -20.70 -23.16 -12.10
CA ASP A 397 -20.57 -24.57 -11.72
C ASP A 397 -21.37 -25.47 -12.68
N LYS A 398 -22.59 -25.05 -13.05
CA LYS A 398 -23.41 -25.77 -14.06
C LYS A 398 -22.71 -25.79 -15.44
N ALA A 399 -22.14 -24.67 -15.84
CA ALA A 399 -21.42 -24.58 -17.12
C ALA A 399 -20.16 -25.48 -17.13
N GLU A 400 -19.43 -25.53 -16.01
CA GLU A 400 -18.23 -26.37 -15.91
C GLU A 400 -18.59 -27.86 -15.87
N MET A 401 -19.67 -28.26 -15.19
CA MET A 401 -20.19 -29.65 -15.25
C MET A 401 -20.47 -30.10 -16.67
N LYS A 402 -21.12 -29.23 -17.47
CA LYS A 402 -21.42 -29.57 -18.88
C LYS A 402 -20.13 -29.80 -19.67
N LYS A 403 -19.11 -28.92 -19.49
CA LYS A 403 -17.79 -29.10 -20.11
C LYS A 403 -17.08 -30.38 -19.67
N GLU A 404 -17.20 -30.78 -18.39
CA GLU A 404 -16.62 -32.01 -17.88
C GLU A 404 -17.30 -33.26 -18.52
N GLN A 405 -18.61 -33.23 -18.69
CA GLN A 405 -19.37 -34.29 -19.37
C GLN A 405 -18.99 -34.43 -20.85
N GLU A 406 -18.93 -33.32 -21.58
CA GLU A 406 -18.49 -33.26 -22.99
C GLU A 406 -17.08 -33.82 -23.16
N ARG A 407 -16.14 -33.41 -22.28
CA ARG A 407 -14.74 -33.91 -22.28
C ARG A 407 -14.70 -35.45 -21.99
N LYS A 408 -15.55 -35.92 -21.13
CA LYS A 408 -15.62 -37.37 -20.81
C LYS A 408 -16.13 -38.15 -22.00
N ALA A 409 -17.22 -37.71 -22.62
CA ALA A 409 -17.76 -38.33 -23.82
C ALA A 409 -16.78 -38.38 -25.00
N LEU A 410 -16.05 -37.28 -25.23
CA LEU A 410 -14.99 -37.22 -26.23
C LEU A 410 -13.81 -38.17 -25.97
N LYS A 411 -13.44 -38.37 -24.69
CA LYS A 411 -12.39 -39.34 -24.35
C LYS A 411 -12.84 -40.78 -24.52
N GLU A 412 -14.11 -41.09 -24.22
CA GLU A 412 -14.71 -42.41 -24.42
C GLU A 412 -14.83 -42.75 -25.90
N ALA A 413 -15.29 -41.78 -26.72
CA ALA A 413 -15.36 -41.93 -28.17
C ALA A 413 -13.96 -42.19 -28.81
N LYS A 414 -12.91 -41.48 -28.34
CA LYS A 414 -11.53 -41.68 -28.80
C LYS A 414 -10.89 -43.00 -28.33
N LYS A 415 -11.44 -43.66 -27.31
CA LYS A 415 -10.97 -44.98 -26.86
C LYS A 415 -11.69 -46.12 -27.59
N ALA A 416 -12.86 -45.82 -28.15
CA ALA A 416 -13.67 -46.81 -28.90
C ALA A 416 -13.37 -46.84 -30.40
N ALA A 417 -12.70 -45.77 -30.93
CA ALA A 417 -12.15 -45.71 -32.27
C ALA A 417 -10.67 -46.16 -32.28
#